data_b167f50c06dc5b58ad85fb22a6d2797e
#
_entry.id   b167f50c06dc5b58ad85fb22a6d2797e
#
_cell.length_a   1.000
_cell.length_b   1.000
_cell.length_c   1.000
_cell.angle_alpha   90.00
_cell.angle_beta   90.00
_cell.angle_gamma   90.00
#
_symmetry.space_group_name_H-M   'P 1'
#
loop_
_entity.id
_entity.type
_entity.pdbx_description
1 polymer ?
#
loop_
_entity_poly.entity_id
_entity_poly.type
_entity_poly.pdbx_seq_one_letter_code
_entity_poly.pdbx_strand_id
1 'polypeptide(L)'
;KKSQELEFPFAPGVCTPSDIQMAIKCGCTILKFFPAEYSGGIKYLESIAAPYIQNKLKFIPLGGINIKNAAKYLESELILAIGGSWIAESSLIENKNWKEIQNRALEIEKLISEVKGE
;
A
#
# COMPACT_ATOMS: atom_id res chain seq x y z
N LYS A 1 18.74 4.53 -7.79
CA LYS A 1 19.73 4.56 -8.89
C LYS A 1 20.02 3.15 -9.42
N LYS A 2 20.42 2.19 -8.57
CA LYS A 2 20.81 0.84 -9.04
C LYS A 2 19.67 0.11 -9.78
N SER A 3 18.44 0.22 -9.30
CA SER A 3 17.28 -0.37 -9.97
C SER A 3 17.04 0.21 -11.37
N GLN A 4 17.24 1.53 -11.51
CA GLN A 4 17.10 2.22 -12.80
C GLN A 4 18.19 1.78 -13.78
N GLU A 5 19.43 1.64 -13.32
CA GLU A 5 20.54 1.12 -14.14
C GLU A 5 20.28 -0.29 -14.65
N LEU A 6 19.57 -1.09 -13.85
CA LEU A 6 19.22 -2.47 -14.16
C LEU A 6 17.85 -2.60 -14.84
N GLU A 7 17.17 -1.48 -15.11
CA GLU A 7 15.79 -1.46 -15.64
C GLU A 7 14.82 -2.31 -14.79
N PHE A 8 15.05 -2.35 -13.47
CA PHE A 8 14.27 -3.16 -12.54
C PHE A 8 13.21 -2.31 -11.82
N PRO A 9 11.93 -2.71 -11.86
CA PRO A 9 10.87 -1.98 -11.15
C PRO A 9 11.16 -1.89 -9.66
N PHE A 10 11.00 -0.70 -9.07
CA PHE A 10 11.27 -0.46 -7.66
C PHE A 10 10.33 0.60 -7.09
N ALA A 11 9.65 0.25 -6.01
CA ALA A 11 8.80 1.17 -5.26
C ALA A 11 9.45 1.46 -3.89
N PRO A 12 10.11 2.62 -3.72
CA PRO A 12 10.78 2.96 -2.47
C PRO A 12 9.79 3.17 -1.32
N GLY A 13 10.21 2.80 -0.12
CA GLY A 13 9.44 3.05 1.10
C GLY A 13 9.54 4.50 1.53
N VAL A 14 8.40 5.09 1.86
CA VAL A 14 8.28 6.47 2.34
C VAL A 14 7.35 6.52 3.54
N CYS A 15 7.57 7.50 4.42
CA CYS A 15 6.73 7.77 5.57
C CYS A 15 6.55 9.27 5.84
N THR A 16 7.47 10.09 5.38
CA THR A 16 7.50 11.55 5.63
C THR A 16 7.46 12.33 4.32
N PRO A 17 7.14 13.63 4.37
CA PRO A 17 7.25 14.51 3.19
C PRO A 17 8.65 14.52 2.58
N SER A 18 9.69 14.47 3.41
CA SER A 18 11.09 14.43 2.93
C SER A 18 11.38 13.15 2.16
N ASP A 19 10.85 12.01 2.60
CA ASP A 19 10.96 10.75 1.88
C ASP A 19 10.32 10.84 0.49
N ILE A 20 9.11 11.39 0.43
CA ILE A 20 8.38 11.58 -0.83
C ILE A 20 9.19 12.47 -1.77
N GLN A 21 9.72 13.58 -1.27
CA GLN A 21 10.52 14.50 -2.07
C GLN A 21 11.78 13.82 -2.62
N MET A 22 12.45 13.02 -1.82
CA MET A 22 13.61 12.25 -2.25
C MET A 22 13.24 11.23 -3.34
N ALA A 23 12.13 10.52 -3.17
CA ALA A 23 11.64 9.57 -4.15
C ALA A 23 11.32 10.25 -5.50
N ILE A 24 10.69 11.43 -5.47
CA ILE A 24 10.41 12.23 -6.67
C ILE A 24 11.71 12.63 -7.37
N LYS A 25 12.72 13.08 -6.63
CA LYS A 25 14.03 13.43 -7.17
C LYS A 25 14.71 12.24 -7.88
N CYS A 26 14.42 11.02 -7.40
CA CYS A 26 14.89 9.79 -8.03
C CYS A 26 14.02 9.31 -9.19
N GLY A 27 12.98 10.05 -9.57
CA GLY A 27 12.09 9.69 -10.66
C GLY A 27 11.06 8.60 -10.34
N CYS A 28 10.81 8.33 -9.04
CA CYS A 28 9.84 7.32 -8.63
C CYS A 28 8.44 7.92 -8.58
N THR A 29 7.46 7.18 -9.10
CA THR A 29 6.05 7.57 -9.12
C THR A 29 5.15 6.61 -8.35
N ILE A 30 5.63 5.41 -8.07
CA ILE A 30 4.94 4.41 -7.22
C ILE A 30 5.78 4.25 -5.96
N LEU A 31 5.15 4.50 -4.81
CA LEU A 31 5.82 4.55 -3.52
C LEU A 31 5.15 3.60 -2.53
N LYS A 32 5.95 2.88 -1.74
CA LYS A 32 5.44 2.09 -0.62
C LYS A 32 5.26 3.00 0.59
N PHE A 33 4.05 3.08 1.13
CA PHE A 33 3.79 3.82 2.37
C PHE A 33 3.82 2.86 3.57
N PHE A 34 4.80 3.04 4.44
CA PHE A 34 5.02 2.15 5.59
C PHE A 34 5.67 2.91 6.76
N PRO A 35 5.27 2.64 8.00
CA PRO A 35 4.15 1.81 8.45
C PRO A 35 2.82 2.61 8.39
N ALA A 36 1.85 2.15 7.60
CA ALA A 36 0.67 2.93 7.23
C ALA A 36 -0.20 3.34 8.43
N GLU A 37 -0.77 2.38 9.15
CA GLU A 37 -1.66 2.67 10.28
C GLU A 37 -0.93 3.36 11.44
N TYR A 38 0.29 2.94 11.75
CA TYR A 38 1.09 3.48 12.84
C TYR A 38 1.57 4.91 12.57
N SER A 39 1.61 5.34 11.33
CA SER A 39 2.00 6.71 10.95
C SER A 39 0.82 7.68 10.92
N GLY A 40 -0.40 7.19 11.01
CA GLY A 40 -1.61 8.02 10.99
C GLY A 40 -2.63 7.65 9.92
N GLY A 41 -2.42 6.57 9.18
CA GLY A 41 -3.36 6.02 8.22
C GLY A 41 -3.53 6.87 6.96
N ILE A 42 -4.66 6.68 6.27
CA ILE A 42 -4.92 7.34 4.98
C ILE A 42 -4.97 8.86 5.10
N LYS A 43 -5.51 9.40 6.18
CA LYS A 43 -5.59 10.86 6.38
C LYS A 43 -4.21 11.50 6.48
N TYR A 44 -3.29 10.84 7.17
CA TYR A 44 -1.91 11.28 7.24
C TYR A 44 -1.27 11.25 5.85
N LEU A 45 -1.44 10.14 5.11
CA LEU A 45 -0.91 10.01 3.76
C LEU A 45 -1.43 11.11 2.82
N GLU A 46 -2.73 11.36 2.84
CA GLU A 46 -3.34 12.42 2.03
C GLU A 46 -2.74 13.79 2.36
N SER A 47 -2.51 14.07 3.65
CA SER A 47 -1.90 15.33 4.08
C SER A 47 -0.48 15.50 3.57
N ILE A 48 0.37 14.48 3.68
CA ILE A 48 1.77 14.57 3.24
C ILE A 48 1.93 14.50 1.73
N ALA A 49 0.98 13.90 1.03
CA ALA A 49 0.99 13.79 -0.44
C ALA A 49 0.39 15.03 -1.13
N ALA A 50 -0.44 15.80 -0.44
CA ALA A 50 -1.13 16.96 -1.01
C ALA A 50 -0.22 17.95 -1.77
N PRO A 51 0.96 18.33 -1.25
CA PRO A 51 1.86 19.23 -1.96
C PRO A 51 2.40 18.67 -3.28
N TYR A 52 2.29 17.38 -3.49
CA TYR A 52 2.87 16.66 -4.63
C TYR A 52 1.83 16.11 -5.61
N ILE A 53 0.61 16.61 -5.55
CA ILE A 53 -0.52 16.10 -6.35
C ILE A 53 -0.22 16.13 -7.86
N GLN A 54 0.53 17.13 -8.31
CA GLN A 54 0.89 17.27 -9.72
C GLN A 54 1.89 16.21 -10.19
N ASN A 55 2.59 15.56 -9.27
CA ASN A 55 3.54 14.49 -9.58
C ASN A 55 2.84 13.16 -9.91
N LYS A 56 1.53 13.08 -9.75
CA LYS A 56 0.70 11.90 -10.05
C LYS A 56 1.21 10.63 -9.36
N LEU A 57 1.58 10.77 -8.09
CA LEU A 57 2.09 9.67 -7.29
C LEU A 57 0.98 8.67 -6.99
N LYS A 58 1.36 7.40 -6.92
CA LYS A 58 0.51 6.31 -6.42
C LYS A 58 1.21 5.61 -5.28
N PHE A 59 0.45 5.17 -4.30
CA PHE A 59 0.98 4.56 -3.08
C PHE A 59 0.48 3.14 -2.91
N ILE A 60 1.35 2.33 -2.32
CA ILE A 60 1.02 0.97 -1.86
C ILE A 60 1.24 0.97 -0.34
N PRO A 61 0.17 1.17 0.45
CA PRO A 61 0.29 1.18 1.91
C PRO A 61 0.42 -0.24 2.47
N LEU A 62 1.30 -0.37 3.46
CA LEU A 62 1.51 -1.58 4.26
C LEU A 62 1.71 -1.19 5.72
N GLY A 63 1.42 -2.11 6.62
CA GLY A 63 1.58 -1.92 8.06
C GLY A 63 0.27 -1.64 8.78
N GLY A 64 -0.27 -2.65 9.45
CA GLY A 64 -1.52 -2.56 10.20
C GLY A 64 -2.79 -2.59 9.36
N ILE A 65 -2.69 -2.85 8.06
CA ILE A 65 -3.85 -2.97 7.18
C ILE A 65 -4.48 -4.35 7.33
N ASN A 66 -5.80 -4.38 7.38
CA ASN A 66 -6.62 -5.59 7.46
C ASN A 66 -7.97 -5.33 6.79
N ILE A 67 -8.86 -6.33 6.80
CA ILE A 67 -10.17 -6.22 6.14
C ILE A 67 -11.05 -5.08 6.73
N LYS A 68 -10.86 -4.73 8.01
CA LYS A 68 -11.67 -3.71 8.69
C LYS A 68 -11.33 -2.29 8.24
N ASN A 69 -10.08 -2.03 7.85
CA ASN A 69 -9.61 -0.70 7.47
C ASN A 69 -9.26 -0.56 5.98
N ALA A 70 -9.21 -1.67 5.24
CA ALA A 70 -8.81 -1.69 3.83
C ALA A 70 -9.67 -0.78 2.94
N ALA A 71 -10.99 -0.73 3.17
CA ALA A 71 -11.90 0.09 2.38
C ALA A 71 -11.50 1.58 2.37
N LYS A 72 -11.11 2.13 3.52
CA LYS A 72 -10.69 3.53 3.66
C LYS A 72 -9.51 3.88 2.76
N TYR A 73 -8.59 2.94 2.59
CA TYR A 73 -7.45 3.12 1.69
C TYR A 73 -7.90 3.02 0.24
N LEU A 74 -8.68 1.98 -0.09
CA LEU A 74 -9.11 1.70 -1.45
C LEU A 74 -10.00 2.80 -2.06
N GLU A 75 -10.71 3.55 -1.24
CA GLU A 75 -11.51 4.70 -1.67
C GLU A 75 -10.68 5.88 -2.17
N SER A 76 -9.41 5.96 -1.76
CA SER A 76 -8.53 7.08 -2.15
C SER A 76 -7.91 6.87 -3.52
N GLU A 77 -7.97 7.91 -4.35
CA GLU A 77 -7.32 7.96 -5.66
C GLU A 77 -5.79 7.82 -5.60
N LEU A 78 -5.20 8.07 -4.44
CA LEU A 78 -3.75 7.92 -4.23
C LEU A 78 -3.32 6.45 -4.18
N ILE A 79 -4.23 5.53 -3.93
CA ILE A 79 -3.90 4.13 -3.65
C ILE A 79 -3.96 3.29 -4.93
N LEU A 80 -2.82 2.68 -5.26
CA LEU A 80 -2.69 1.75 -6.37
C LEU A 80 -3.07 0.33 -5.97
N ALA A 81 -2.60 -0.09 -4.81
CA ALA A 81 -2.81 -1.42 -4.25
C ALA A 81 -2.62 -1.35 -2.73
N ILE A 82 -3.03 -2.36 -2.01
CA ILE A 82 -2.77 -2.50 -0.59
C ILE A 82 -2.00 -3.78 -0.30
N GLY A 83 -1.23 -3.79 0.77
CA GLY A 83 -0.53 -4.97 1.23
C GLY A 83 -0.71 -5.18 2.72
N GLY A 84 -0.69 -6.42 3.15
CA GLY A 84 -0.80 -6.75 4.56
C GLY A 84 -0.60 -8.23 4.86
N SER A 85 -0.09 -8.49 6.04
CA SER A 85 0.20 -9.86 6.50
C SER A 85 -1.04 -10.61 7.00
N TRP A 86 -2.17 -9.91 7.21
CA TRP A 86 -3.39 -10.54 7.77
C TRP A 86 -3.94 -11.67 6.91
N ILE A 87 -3.70 -11.63 5.59
CA ILE A 87 -4.16 -12.66 4.65
C ILE A 87 -3.49 -13.99 4.95
N ALA A 88 -2.20 -13.97 5.26
CA ALA A 88 -1.37 -15.15 5.49
C ALA A 88 -0.50 -14.95 6.74
N GLU A 89 -1.15 -14.82 7.90
CA GLU A 89 -0.46 -14.73 9.18
C GLU A 89 0.39 -15.98 9.44
N SER A 90 1.51 -15.79 10.17
CA SER A 90 2.42 -16.89 10.49
C SER A 90 1.72 -18.09 11.11
N SER A 91 0.77 -17.84 12.01
CA SER A 91 -0.03 -18.91 12.66
C SER A 91 -0.84 -19.75 11.66
N LEU A 92 -1.38 -19.12 10.64
CA LEU A 92 -2.12 -19.83 9.57
C LEU A 92 -1.19 -20.71 8.74
N ILE A 93 0.00 -20.21 8.46
CA ILE A 93 1.02 -20.94 7.69
C ILE A 93 1.54 -22.11 8.52
N GLU A 94 1.89 -21.88 9.77
CA GLU A 94 2.38 -22.91 10.69
C GLU A 94 1.37 -24.05 10.89
N ASN A 95 0.09 -23.71 11.00
CA ASN A 95 -1.00 -24.66 11.12
C ASN A 95 -1.49 -25.22 9.78
N LYS A 96 -0.84 -24.84 8.68
CA LYS A 96 -1.21 -25.28 7.31
C LYS A 96 -2.68 -24.98 6.99
N ASN A 97 -3.20 -23.87 7.52
CA ASN A 97 -4.60 -23.47 7.33
C ASN A 97 -4.76 -22.72 5.99
N TRP A 98 -4.50 -23.41 4.91
CA TRP A 98 -4.53 -22.86 3.54
C TRP A 98 -5.93 -22.38 3.14
N LYS A 99 -6.95 -23.04 3.66
CA LYS A 99 -8.34 -22.67 3.38
C LYS A 99 -8.68 -21.30 3.91
N GLU A 100 -8.25 -20.98 5.12
CA GLU A 100 -8.47 -19.64 5.70
C GLU A 100 -7.70 -18.57 4.94
N ILE A 101 -6.48 -18.86 4.52
CA ILE A 101 -5.70 -17.93 3.67
C ILE A 101 -6.44 -17.66 2.37
N GLN A 102 -6.96 -18.70 1.73
CA GLN A 102 -7.78 -18.56 0.51
C GLN A 102 -9.03 -17.74 0.76
N ASN A 103 -9.74 -17.98 1.86
CA ASN A 103 -10.94 -17.24 2.23
C ASN A 103 -10.65 -15.75 2.41
N ARG A 104 -9.57 -15.40 3.11
CA ARG A 104 -9.15 -14.01 3.32
C ARG A 104 -8.74 -13.33 2.01
N ALA A 105 -8.09 -14.06 1.12
CA ALA A 105 -7.74 -13.54 -0.20
C ALA A 105 -9.00 -13.24 -1.05
N LEU A 106 -9.97 -14.13 -1.02
CA LEU A 106 -11.25 -13.92 -1.72
C LEU A 106 -12.07 -12.77 -1.11
N GLU A 107 -12.04 -12.65 0.21
CA GLU A 107 -12.74 -11.56 0.92
C GLU A 107 -12.20 -10.19 0.51
N ILE A 108 -10.88 -10.03 0.47
CA ILE A 108 -10.29 -8.75 0.07
C ILE A 108 -10.49 -8.49 -1.44
N GLU A 109 -10.41 -9.50 -2.27
CA GLU A 109 -10.70 -9.38 -3.70
C GLU A 109 -12.12 -8.86 -3.94
N LYS A 110 -13.09 -9.42 -3.23
CA LYS A 110 -14.49 -8.96 -3.26
C LYS A 110 -14.60 -7.49 -2.83
N LEU A 111 -13.97 -7.12 -1.73
CA LEU A 111 -13.98 -5.74 -1.25
C LEU A 111 -13.38 -4.77 -2.29
N ILE A 112 -12.27 -5.14 -2.91
CA ILE A 112 -11.64 -4.33 -3.96
C ILE A 112 -12.62 -4.11 -5.12
N SER A 113 -13.28 -5.17 -5.58
CA SER A 113 -14.28 -5.08 -6.65
C SER A 113 -15.44 -4.16 -6.27
N GLU A 114 -15.94 -4.26 -5.05
CA GLU A 114 -17.03 -3.41 -4.55
C GLU A 114 -16.62 -1.93 -4.49
N VAL A 115 -15.43 -1.63 -4.00
CA VAL A 115 -14.95 -0.25 -3.82
C VAL A 115 -14.50 0.38 -5.14
N LYS A 116 -13.78 -0.38 -5.97
CA LYS A 116 -13.22 0.11 -7.24
C LYS A 116 -14.18 -0.04 -8.43
N GLY A 117 -15.24 -0.79 -8.29
CA GLY A 117 -16.20 -1.05 -9.37
C GLY A 117 -15.65 -2.00 -10.44
N GLU A 118 -14.73 -2.85 -10.08
CA GLU A 118 -14.08 -3.80 -11.00
C GLU A 118 -14.60 -5.23 -10.86
#